data_7dca9a040127e1e14c7eb6965ab870be
#
_entry.id   7dca9a040127e1e14c7eb6965ab870be
#
_cell.length_a   1.000
_cell.length_b   1.000
_cell.length_c   1.000
_cell.angle_alpha   90.00
_cell.angle_beta   90.00
_cell.angle_gamma   90.00
#
_symmetry.space_group_name_H-M   'P 1'
#
loop_
_entity.id
_entity.type
_entity.pdbx_description
1 polymer ?
#
loop_
_entity_poly.entity_id
_entity_poly.type
_entity_poly.pdbx_seq_one_letter_code
_entity_poly.pdbx_strand_id
1 'polypeptide(L)'
;MALWSRNNERQGLAPTIWQRMVCSWTRCGVVLVASALAIPMTASTSFADDKADAASETNKTEKAAGEEKEKEEVKPIEVPDGTAEELFVFIDKVKGERGRTLETVMRSMQGVFDTTEKIRGIEDLSLEDELKAINEALVAQAMLARFSPLARDRLATYIEELAKDPRAEIQRLAAAEQLKQEIQSVRTASDEKKRELVDKVLAIIDEGGIDQTNYRMASQLAYAIGYGDNTELAASFYESLASRLEKAEDAKLRDAAPRAAGAARRLRLPGNFFELSGTTADGETFDWSAYRGKVVLVDYWASWCGPCRGEVPNMKKNLEKFGDAGFAIVGINMDSTSEAYESYVEKEEIPWVNLVNFEPDSKGWQHPMAVHYGVSGIPTAILVNGEGKVISLSARGKTLDKLLAETLGEPDDDAEVKDEEGEAKDDAAE
;
A
#
# COMPACT_ATOMS: atom_id res chain seq x y z
N MET A 1 -38.08 -28.15 35.76
CA MET A 1 -38.88 -29.11 35.02
C MET A 1 -38.44 -29.03 33.60
N ALA A 2 -37.47 -29.80 33.24
CA ALA A 2 -37.50 -31.16 32.71
C ALA A 2 -38.15 -31.22 31.35
N LEU A 3 -37.32 -31.66 30.40
CA LEU A 3 -37.57 -32.14 29.06
C LEU A 3 -37.08 -31.24 27.93
N TRP A 4 -35.78 -31.33 27.66
CA TRP A 4 -35.23 -31.51 26.32
C TRP A 4 -33.77 -31.98 26.41
N SER A 5 -33.62 -33.22 26.78
CA SER A 5 -32.40 -34.01 26.65
C SER A 5 -32.74 -35.25 25.84
N ARG A 6 -31.91 -35.54 24.84
CA ARG A 6 -31.86 -36.73 23.97
C ARG A 6 -32.39 -36.49 22.55
N ASN A 7 -31.47 -36.13 21.68
CA ASN A 7 -31.17 -36.85 20.43
C ASN A 7 -30.16 -36.09 19.60
N ASN A 8 -28.90 -36.43 19.73
CA ASN A 8 -27.96 -36.46 18.62
C ASN A 8 -26.65 -37.14 19.00
N GLU A 9 -26.73 -38.37 19.43
CA GLU A 9 -25.62 -39.31 19.29
C GLU A 9 -25.94 -40.19 18.09
N ARG A 10 -25.32 -39.91 16.96
CA ARG A 10 -24.91 -40.77 15.84
C ARG A 10 -24.71 -39.95 14.58
N GLN A 11 -23.54 -39.44 14.43
CA GLN A 11 -22.81 -39.48 13.16
C GLN A 11 -21.36 -39.06 13.47
N GLY A 12 -20.50 -40.07 13.69
CA GLY A 12 -19.08 -39.92 13.83
C GLY A 12 -18.47 -39.58 12.48
N LEU A 13 -18.30 -38.30 12.24
CA LEU A 13 -17.33 -37.78 11.25
C LEU A 13 -16.11 -37.41 12.04
N ALA A 14 -15.04 -38.17 11.86
CA ALA A 14 -13.72 -37.80 12.33
C ALA A 14 -13.40 -36.41 11.78
N PRO A 15 -12.85 -35.49 12.61
CA PRO A 15 -12.42 -34.18 12.11
C PRO A 15 -11.41 -34.39 11.00
N THR A 16 -11.67 -33.74 9.86
CA THR A 16 -10.77 -33.75 8.71
C THR A 16 -9.38 -33.28 9.15
N ILE A 17 -8.37 -33.78 8.49
CA ILE A 17 -6.92 -33.50 8.77
C ILE A 17 -6.67 -32.00 8.95
N TRP A 18 -7.46 -31.15 8.31
CA TRP A 18 -7.38 -29.69 8.38
C TRP A 18 -7.86 -29.09 9.71
N GLN A 19 -8.91 -29.57 10.36
CA GLN A 19 -9.37 -29.08 11.66
C GLN A 19 -8.36 -29.32 12.80
N ARG A 20 -7.50 -30.33 12.68
CA ARG A 20 -6.38 -30.53 13.60
C ARG A 20 -5.22 -29.56 13.35
N MET A 21 -5.18 -28.96 12.16
CA MET A 21 -4.11 -28.05 11.76
C MET A 21 -4.19 -26.66 12.43
N VAL A 22 -5.38 -26.14 12.68
CA VAL A 22 -5.58 -24.77 13.17
C VAL A 22 -5.54 -24.70 14.70
N CYS A 23 -5.99 -25.73 15.41
CA CYS A 23 -5.96 -25.75 16.90
C CYS A 23 -4.55 -25.81 17.50
N SER A 24 -3.50 -26.12 16.73
CA SER A 24 -2.12 -26.18 17.22
C SER A 24 -1.41 -24.83 17.24
N TRP A 25 -1.93 -23.82 16.52
CA TRP A 25 -1.29 -22.50 16.45
C TRP A 25 -1.44 -21.65 17.71
N THR A 26 -2.47 -21.92 18.53
CA THR A 26 -2.74 -21.17 19.76
C THR A 26 -2.06 -21.76 21.01
N ARG A 27 -1.42 -22.92 20.90
CA ARG A 27 -0.75 -23.57 22.06
C ARG A 27 0.78 -23.63 21.97
N CYS A 28 1.38 -23.45 20.82
CA CYS A 28 2.82 -23.22 20.71
C CYS A 28 3.04 -21.72 20.60
N GLY A 29 3.60 -21.13 21.66
CA GLY A 29 3.94 -19.71 21.72
C GLY A 29 5.11 -19.33 20.81
N VAL A 30 4.99 -19.64 19.50
CA VAL A 30 5.90 -19.09 18.50
C VAL A 30 5.48 -17.65 18.27
N VAL A 31 6.04 -16.75 19.04
CA VAL A 31 5.98 -15.31 18.81
C VAL A 31 6.68 -15.06 17.48
N LEU A 32 5.91 -14.96 16.41
CA LEU A 32 6.37 -14.38 15.15
C LEU A 32 6.67 -12.90 15.42
N VAL A 33 7.91 -12.60 15.81
CA VAL A 33 8.43 -11.24 15.82
C VAL A 33 8.53 -10.78 14.38
N ALA A 34 7.39 -10.33 13.83
CA ALA A 34 7.37 -9.63 12.58
C ALA A 34 7.95 -8.23 12.82
N SER A 35 9.27 -8.12 12.72
CA SER A 35 9.93 -6.82 12.66
C SER A 35 9.45 -6.10 11.41
N ALA A 36 8.43 -5.26 11.58
CA ALA A 36 7.93 -4.37 10.56
C ALA A 36 8.98 -3.31 10.28
N LEU A 37 9.81 -3.51 9.26
CA LEU A 37 10.62 -2.45 8.67
C LEU A 37 9.82 -1.84 7.53
N ALA A 38 9.12 -0.77 7.86
CA ALA A 38 8.61 0.17 6.88
C ALA A 38 9.81 0.88 6.22
N ILE A 39 10.16 0.46 5.01
CA ILE A 39 11.06 1.22 4.15
C ILE A 39 10.17 2.06 3.25
N PRO A 40 10.31 3.40 3.21
CA PRO A 40 9.57 4.21 2.27
C PRO A 40 9.96 3.83 0.84
N MET A 41 9.00 3.39 0.05
CA MET A 41 9.15 3.21 -1.39
C MET A 41 9.19 4.59 -2.06
N THR A 42 10.39 5.06 -2.40
CA THR A 42 10.54 6.06 -3.45
C THR A 42 10.77 5.30 -4.76
N ALA A 43 9.72 5.12 -5.53
CA ALA A 43 9.83 4.63 -6.90
C ALA A 43 10.11 5.83 -7.82
N SER A 44 11.37 6.00 -8.21
CA SER A 44 11.74 6.81 -9.37
C SER A 44 11.89 5.87 -10.56
N THR A 45 10.90 5.84 -11.44
CA THR A 45 11.04 5.31 -12.79
C THR A 45 11.14 6.49 -13.75
N SER A 46 12.37 6.83 -14.14
CA SER A 46 12.59 7.64 -15.34
C SER A 46 12.78 6.70 -16.53
N PHE A 47 11.83 6.69 -17.44
CA PHE A 47 12.05 6.28 -18.82
C PHE A 47 12.31 7.56 -19.61
N ALA A 48 13.49 7.64 -20.20
CA ALA A 48 13.79 8.59 -21.25
C ALA A 48 14.51 7.82 -22.36
N ASP A 49 13.83 7.69 -23.48
CA ASP A 49 14.45 7.60 -24.80
C ASP A 49 13.90 8.78 -25.59
N ASP A 50 14.75 9.67 -26.01
CA ASP A 50 14.81 10.10 -27.41
C ASP A 50 16.08 10.88 -27.70
N LYS A 51 16.63 10.53 -28.89
CA LYS A 51 17.81 11.10 -29.51
C LYS A 51 17.49 12.46 -30.17
N ALA A 52 18.38 13.38 -30.15
CA ALA A 52 19.02 13.95 -31.36
C ALA A 52 19.92 15.15 -31.08
N ASP A 53 21.14 15.03 -31.57
CA ASP A 53 22.01 15.97 -32.28
C ASP A 53 22.46 17.33 -31.70
N ALA A 54 23.79 17.32 -31.47
CA ALA A 54 24.81 18.25 -31.94
C ALA A 54 24.74 19.76 -31.62
N ALA A 55 25.68 20.22 -30.83
CA ALA A 55 26.78 21.08 -31.31
C ALA A 55 27.68 21.52 -30.14
N SER A 56 28.96 21.26 -30.34
CA SER A 56 30.19 21.85 -29.84
C SER A 56 30.08 23.20 -29.09
N GLU A 57 30.69 23.25 -27.89
CA GLU A 57 31.71 24.25 -27.62
C GLU A 57 32.60 23.86 -26.44
N THR A 58 33.88 23.93 -26.71
CA THR A 58 35.03 23.68 -25.85
C THR A 58 35.08 24.62 -24.65
N ASN A 59 35.29 24.10 -23.43
CA ASN A 59 36.13 24.82 -22.50
C ASN A 59 36.89 23.89 -21.55
N LYS A 60 38.08 24.33 -21.25
CA LYS A 60 39.24 23.65 -20.70
C LYS A 60 39.08 23.18 -19.24
N THR A 61 39.56 21.95 -19.06
CA THR A 61 40.43 21.45 -17.98
C THR A 61 40.42 22.18 -16.64
N GLU A 62 39.92 21.49 -15.61
CA GLU A 62 40.65 21.37 -14.34
C GLU A 62 40.53 19.93 -13.84
N LYS A 63 41.68 19.32 -13.67
CA LYS A 63 41.93 17.93 -13.29
C LYS A 63 41.81 17.85 -11.77
N ALA A 64 40.64 17.55 -11.25
CA ALA A 64 40.51 17.07 -9.90
C ALA A 64 40.69 15.55 -9.93
N ALA A 65 41.79 15.08 -9.40
CA ALA A 65 42.04 13.68 -9.11
C ALA A 65 41.01 13.21 -8.09
N GLY A 66 39.96 12.57 -8.57
CA GLY A 66 39.07 11.77 -7.73
C GLY A 66 39.82 10.48 -7.42
N GLU A 67 40.16 10.29 -6.17
CA GLU A 67 40.57 9.00 -5.63
C GLU A 67 39.50 7.99 -5.99
N GLU A 68 39.81 7.05 -6.89
CA GLU A 68 39.09 5.79 -7.03
C GLU A 68 39.21 5.08 -5.66
N LYS A 69 38.19 5.22 -4.82
CA LYS A 69 38.03 4.34 -3.68
C LYS A 69 37.88 2.93 -4.27
N GLU A 70 38.94 2.13 -4.11
CA GLU A 70 38.89 0.70 -4.31
C GLU A 70 37.58 0.19 -3.72
N LYS A 71 36.74 -0.45 -4.56
CA LYS A 71 35.56 -1.14 -4.08
C LYS A 71 36.06 -2.26 -3.20
N GLU A 72 35.97 -2.06 -1.91
CA GLU A 72 36.28 -3.08 -0.90
C GLU A 72 35.40 -4.29 -1.24
N GLU A 73 36.02 -5.40 -1.66
CA GLU A 73 35.34 -6.63 -2.02
C GLU A 73 34.62 -7.14 -0.77
N VAL A 74 33.28 -7.11 -0.79
CA VAL A 74 32.46 -7.44 0.38
C VAL A 74 32.53 -8.95 0.62
N LYS A 75 33.38 -9.35 1.57
CA LYS A 75 33.59 -10.76 1.91
C LYS A 75 32.30 -11.41 2.43
N PRO A 76 32.02 -12.70 2.10
CA PRO A 76 30.94 -13.45 2.69
C PRO A 76 30.99 -13.44 4.23
N ILE A 77 29.84 -13.60 4.87
CA ILE A 77 29.78 -13.77 6.33
C ILE A 77 30.21 -15.19 6.65
N GLU A 78 31.25 -15.35 7.47
CA GLU A 78 31.67 -16.64 7.97
C GLU A 78 30.71 -17.08 9.10
N VAL A 79 30.04 -18.22 8.91
CA VAL A 79 29.12 -18.80 9.89
C VAL A 79 29.91 -19.57 10.93
N PRO A 80 29.85 -19.22 12.22
CA PRO A 80 30.58 -19.91 13.28
C PRO A 80 30.07 -21.34 13.48
N ASP A 81 30.86 -22.20 14.15
CA ASP A 81 30.38 -23.44 14.72
C ASP A 81 29.64 -23.14 16.02
N GLY A 82 28.66 -23.95 16.37
CA GLY A 82 27.88 -23.76 17.58
C GLY A 82 26.61 -24.59 17.65
N THR A 83 25.94 -24.50 18.78
CA THR A 83 24.61 -25.07 19.00
C THR A 83 23.54 -24.28 18.23
N ALA A 84 22.33 -24.83 18.09
CA ALA A 84 21.22 -24.13 17.47
C ALA A 84 20.95 -22.77 18.12
N GLU A 85 20.97 -22.69 19.47
CA GLU A 85 20.77 -21.46 20.22
C GLU A 85 21.83 -20.40 19.89
N GLU A 86 23.12 -20.78 19.89
CA GLU A 86 24.22 -19.86 19.54
C GLU A 86 24.12 -19.36 18.12
N LEU A 87 23.73 -20.22 17.19
CA LEU A 87 23.53 -19.86 15.79
C LEU A 87 22.31 -18.94 15.58
N PHE A 88 21.23 -19.09 16.33
CA PHE A 88 20.13 -18.12 16.31
C PHE A 88 20.54 -16.76 16.85
N VAL A 89 21.34 -16.70 17.92
CA VAL A 89 21.94 -15.45 18.41
C VAL A 89 22.81 -14.79 17.33
N PHE A 90 23.57 -15.60 16.60
CA PHE A 90 24.36 -15.11 15.48
C PHE A 90 23.49 -14.54 14.35
N ILE A 91 22.37 -15.20 13.99
CA ILE A 91 21.39 -14.67 13.02
C ILE A 91 20.88 -13.29 13.45
N ASP A 92 20.50 -13.13 14.72
CA ASP A 92 20.01 -11.86 15.24
C ASP A 92 21.09 -10.76 15.20
N LYS A 93 22.34 -11.10 15.49
CA LYS A 93 23.49 -10.19 15.32
C LYS A 93 23.66 -9.77 13.86
N VAL A 94 23.68 -10.70 12.91
CA VAL A 94 23.81 -10.42 11.47
C VAL A 94 22.67 -9.51 10.97
N LYS A 95 21.45 -9.73 11.42
CA LYS A 95 20.29 -8.90 11.12
C LYS A 95 20.40 -7.48 11.72
N GLY A 96 20.94 -7.35 12.92
CA GLY A 96 21.14 -6.09 13.62
C GLY A 96 22.25 -5.23 13.01
N GLU A 97 23.31 -5.84 12.52
CA GLU A 97 24.50 -5.19 11.96
C GLU A 97 24.42 -4.94 10.45
N ARG A 98 23.31 -5.30 9.79
CA ARG A 98 23.16 -5.10 8.34
C ARG A 98 23.31 -3.63 7.98
N GLY A 99 24.13 -3.36 6.95
CA GLY A 99 24.33 -2.01 6.42
C GLY A 99 23.11 -1.51 5.64
N ARG A 100 23.18 -0.25 5.18
CA ARG A 100 22.10 0.42 4.44
C ARG A 100 22.19 0.27 2.93
N THR A 101 23.29 -0.27 2.42
CA THR A 101 23.47 -0.50 0.97
C THR A 101 22.83 -1.83 0.56
N LEU A 102 22.40 -1.94 -0.69
CA LEU A 102 21.85 -3.17 -1.25
C LEU A 102 22.82 -4.35 -1.06
N GLU A 103 24.11 -4.12 -1.32
CA GLU A 103 25.16 -5.12 -1.23
C GLU A 103 25.28 -5.67 0.20
N THR A 104 25.32 -4.79 1.21
CA THR A 104 25.41 -5.21 2.62
C THR A 104 24.14 -5.93 3.08
N VAL A 105 22.95 -5.53 2.60
CA VAL A 105 21.69 -6.24 2.88
C VAL A 105 21.71 -7.63 2.26
N MET A 106 22.11 -7.76 1.00
CA MET A 106 22.19 -9.06 0.31
C MET A 106 23.18 -9.99 1.00
N ARG A 107 24.36 -9.48 1.36
CA ARG A 107 25.36 -10.23 2.12
C ARG A 107 24.82 -10.73 3.47
N SER A 108 24.15 -9.86 4.23
CA SER A 108 23.55 -10.24 5.52
C SER A 108 22.48 -11.31 5.34
N MET A 109 21.61 -11.19 4.34
CA MET A 109 20.57 -12.20 4.09
C MET A 109 21.15 -13.52 3.61
N GLN A 110 22.22 -13.51 2.82
CA GLN A 110 22.93 -14.75 2.48
C GLN A 110 23.55 -15.39 3.71
N GLY A 111 24.19 -14.61 4.60
CA GLY A 111 24.74 -15.14 5.85
C GLY A 111 23.68 -15.71 6.80
N VAL A 112 22.50 -15.09 6.85
CA VAL A 112 21.35 -15.65 7.59
C VAL A 112 20.95 -17.00 7.00
N PHE A 113 20.78 -17.09 5.69
CA PHE A 113 20.42 -18.34 5.01
C PHE A 113 21.45 -19.44 5.26
N ASP A 114 22.74 -19.15 5.07
CA ASP A 114 23.82 -20.13 5.29
C ASP A 114 23.86 -20.60 6.76
N THR A 115 23.53 -19.71 7.70
CA THR A 115 23.43 -20.07 9.12
C THR A 115 22.24 -20.99 9.38
N THR A 116 21.10 -20.76 8.74
CA THR A 116 19.91 -21.62 8.90
C THR A 116 20.14 -23.01 8.34
N GLU A 117 20.85 -23.14 7.20
CA GLU A 117 21.19 -24.44 6.66
C GLU A 117 22.16 -25.20 7.58
N LYS A 118 23.08 -24.50 8.24
CA LYS A 118 23.93 -25.09 9.27
C LYS A 118 23.15 -25.57 10.49
N ILE A 119 22.16 -24.80 10.97
CA ILE A 119 21.25 -25.22 12.06
C ILE A 119 20.51 -26.49 11.64
N ARG A 120 19.95 -26.55 10.45
CA ARG A 120 19.20 -27.72 9.93
C ARG A 120 20.06 -28.96 9.76
N GLY A 121 21.37 -28.80 9.66
CA GLY A 121 22.33 -29.89 9.63
C GLY A 121 22.74 -30.47 11.01
N ILE A 122 22.23 -29.92 12.12
CA ILE A 122 22.54 -30.40 13.48
C ILE A 122 21.81 -31.73 13.73
N GLU A 123 22.54 -32.75 14.18
CA GLU A 123 21.95 -34.01 14.61
C GLU A 123 21.00 -33.79 15.82
N ASP A 124 19.89 -34.50 15.83
CA ASP A 124 18.86 -34.39 16.90
C ASP A 124 18.27 -33.00 17.12
N LEU A 125 18.23 -32.17 16.05
CA LEU A 125 17.58 -30.84 16.12
C LEU A 125 16.10 -30.98 16.49
N SER A 126 15.63 -30.17 17.42
CA SER A 126 14.22 -30.14 17.76
C SER A 126 13.36 -29.67 16.58
N LEU A 127 12.13 -30.20 16.43
CA LEU A 127 11.19 -29.71 15.39
C LEU A 127 10.93 -28.21 15.52
N GLU A 128 10.88 -27.68 16.74
CA GLU A 128 10.68 -26.25 17.01
C GLU A 128 11.83 -25.42 16.44
N ASP A 129 13.07 -25.82 16.68
CA ASP A 129 14.25 -25.12 16.16
C ASP A 129 14.35 -25.25 14.64
N GLU A 130 14.00 -26.41 14.10
CA GLU A 130 13.99 -26.60 12.65
C GLU A 130 12.93 -25.71 11.96
N LEU A 131 11.71 -25.63 12.50
CA LEU A 131 10.67 -24.74 12.00
C LEU A 131 11.09 -23.27 12.08
N LYS A 132 11.77 -22.88 13.16
CA LYS A 132 12.34 -21.54 13.31
C LYS A 132 13.42 -21.29 12.26
N ALA A 133 14.35 -22.22 12.05
CA ALA A 133 15.39 -22.10 11.04
C ALA A 133 14.78 -21.99 9.62
N ILE A 134 13.82 -22.84 9.26
CA ILE A 134 13.11 -22.77 7.98
C ILE A 134 12.43 -21.41 7.79
N ASN A 135 11.76 -20.89 8.80
CA ASN A 135 11.12 -19.58 8.70
C ASN A 135 12.13 -18.45 8.46
N GLU A 136 13.27 -18.45 9.15
CA GLU A 136 14.36 -17.52 8.91
C GLU A 136 14.97 -17.65 7.52
N ALA A 137 15.14 -18.89 7.03
CA ALA A 137 15.60 -19.17 5.67
C ALA A 137 14.66 -18.61 4.61
N LEU A 138 13.34 -18.83 4.75
CA LEU A 138 12.32 -18.30 3.85
C LEU A 138 12.32 -16.78 3.82
N VAL A 139 12.44 -16.11 4.98
CA VAL A 139 12.55 -14.65 5.06
C VAL A 139 13.79 -14.14 4.33
N ALA A 140 14.94 -14.77 4.57
CA ALA A 140 16.20 -14.39 3.95
C ALA A 140 16.16 -14.58 2.43
N GLN A 141 15.70 -15.74 1.96
CA GLN A 141 15.57 -16.04 0.53
C GLN A 141 14.54 -15.13 -0.16
N ALA A 142 13.41 -14.84 0.47
CA ALA A 142 12.40 -13.91 -0.07
C ALA A 142 12.96 -12.48 -0.22
N MET A 143 13.83 -12.05 0.69
CA MET A 143 14.51 -10.76 0.57
C MET A 143 15.50 -10.76 -0.61
N LEU A 144 16.31 -11.80 -0.75
CA LEU A 144 17.27 -11.96 -1.86
C LEU A 144 16.56 -12.03 -3.21
N ALA A 145 15.42 -12.72 -3.28
CA ALA A 145 14.62 -12.89 -4.49
C ALA A 145 14.08 -11.57 -5.07
N ARG A 146 13.99 -10.50 -4.26
CA ARG A 146 13.60 -9.16 -4.73
C ARG A 146 14.60 -8.54 -5.70
N PHE A 147 15.88 -8.91 -5.57
CA PHE A 147 16.98 -8.26 -6.27
C PHE A 147 17.72 -9.20 -7.24
N SER A 148 17.46 -10.51 -7.19
CA SER A 148 18.17 -11.49 -7.98
C SER A 148 17.21 -12.54 -8.59
N PRO A 149 17.17 -12.67 -9.92
CA PRO A 149 16.43 -13.78 -10.58
C PRO A 149 16.88 -15.16 -10.08
N LEU A 150 18.19 -15.38 -9.93
CA LEU A 150 18.74 -16.64 -9.42
C LEU A 150 18.27 -16.95 -7.99
N ALA A 151 18.11 -15.92 -7.14
CA ALA A 151 17.59 -16.10 -5.79
C ALA A 151 16.08 -16.43 -5.81
N ARG A 152 15.33 -15.94 -6.80
CA ARG A 152 13.93 -16.33 -7.01
C ARG A 152 13.79 -17.81 -7.36
N ASP A 153 14.62 -18.30 -8.26
CA ASP A 153 14.60 -19.71 -8.64
C ASP A 153 15.00 -20.61 -7.45
N ARG A 154 16.00 -20.21 -6.67
CA ARG A 154 16.38 -20.91 -5.43
C ARG A 154 15.26 -20.94 -4.40
N LEU A 155 14.56 -19.81 -4.19
CA LEU A 155 13.43 -19.76 -3.28
C LEU A 155 12.30 -20.69 -3.74
N ALA A 156 11.98 -20.71 -5.03
CA ALA A 156 10.97 -21.60 -5.59
C ALA A 156 11.34 -23.08 -5.35
N THR A 157 12.58 -23.46 -5.66
CA THR A 157 13.08 -24.83 -5.40
C THR A 157 13.02 -25.18 -3.92
N TYR A 158 13.44 -24.26 -3.05
CA TYR A 158 13.41 -24.49 -1.59
C TYR A 158 11.99 -24.72 -1.07
N ILE A 159 11.01 -23.95 -1.53
CA ILE A 159 9.60 -24.13 -1.18
C ILE A 159 9.08 -25.48 -1.69
N GLU A 160 9.44 -25.88 -2.91
CA GLU A 160 9.05 -27.20 -3.46
C GLU A 160 9.63 -28.37 -2.66
N GLU A 161 10.85 -28.25 -2.15
CA GLU A 161 11.48 -29.23 -1.28
C GLU A 161 10.76 -29.33 0.06
N LEU A 162 10.46 -28.19 0.70
CA LEU A 162 9.70 -28.14 1.95
C LEU A 162 8.29 -28.71 1.78
N ALA A 163 7.66 -28.51 0.64
CA ALA A 163 6.31 -29.03 0.36
C ALA A 163 6.29 -30.57 0.25
N LYS A 164 7.43 -31.21 -0.01
CA LYS A 164 7.60 -32.68 -0.08
C LYS A 164 8.00 -33.28 1.26
N ASP A 165 8.32 -32.50 2.28
CA ASP A 165 8.66 -32.99 3.61
C ASP A 165 7.51 -33.84 4.19
N PRO A 166 7.75 -35.00 4.82
CA PRO A 166 6.67 -35.84 5.36
C PRO A 166 5.95 -35.21 6.56
N ARG A 167 6.52 -34.18 7.18
CA ARG A 167 5.97 -33.51 8.37
C ARG A 167 5.02 -32.39 7.99
N ALA A 168 3.79 -32.48 8.50
CA ALA A 168 2.72 -31.51 8.16
C ALA A 168 3.05 -30.05 8.55
N GLU A 169 3.85 -29.85 9.60
CA GLU A 169 4.27 -28.55 10.07
C GLU A 169 5.15 -27.84 9.03
N ILE A 170 6.07 -28.56 8.40
CA ILE A 170 6.95 -28.02 7.36
C ILE A 170 6.17 -27.75 6.07
N GLN A 171 5.29 -28.70 5.68
CA GLN A 171 4.40 -28.49 4.52
C GLN A 171 3.54 -27.22 4.68
N ARG A 172 3.11 -26.89 5.91
CA ARG A 172 2.35 -25.67 6.18
C ARG A 172 3.17 -24.41 5.94
N LEU A 173 4.42 -24.38 6.38
CA LEU A 173 5.33 -23.26 6.11
C LEU A 173 5.53 -23.07 4.62
N ALA A 174 5.75 -24.16 3.88
CA ALA A 174 5.87 -24.12 2.43
C ALA A 174 4.60 -23.57 1.75
N ALA A 175 3.43 -24.07 2.12
CA ALA A 175 2.15 -23.63 1.56
C ALA A 175 1.86 -22.15 1.88
N ALA A 176 2.19 -21.69 3.10
CA ALA A 176 2.03 -20.29 3.47
C ALA A 176 2.94 -19.36 2.66
N GLU A 177 4.18 -19.77 2.42
CA GLU A 177 5.11 -18.99 1.62
C GLU A 177 4.73 -19.00 0.13
N GLN A 178 4.30 -20.13 -0.40
CA GLN A 178 3.77 -20.22 -1.76
C GLN A 178 2.59 -19.26 -1.96
N LEU A 179 1.64 -19.24 -1.03
CA LEU A 179 0.49 -18.33 -1.10
C LEU A 179 0.93 -16.86 -1.06
N LYS A 180 1.93 -16.50 -0.25
CA LYS A 180 2.49 -15.13 -0.26
C LYS A 180 3.06 -14.76 -1.61
N GLN A 181 3.77 -15.67 -2.29
CA GLN A 181 4.32 -15.43 -3.63
C GLN A 181 3.21 -15.29 -4.68
N GLU A 182 2.20 -16.17 -4.61
CA GLU A 182 1.03 -16.08 -5.49
C GLU A 182 0.33 -14.71 -5.33
N ILE A 183 0.18 -14.21 -4.10
CA ILE A 183 -0.39 -12.88 -3.82
C ILE A 183 0.49 -11.75 -4.39
N GLN A 184 1.82 -11.86 -4.30
CA GLN A 184 2.72 -10.84 -4.86
C GLN A 184 2.60 -10.75 -6.39
N SER A 185 2.35 -11.85 -7.07
CA SER A 185 2.20 -11.92 -8.54
C SER A 185 0.76 -11.70 -9.03
N VAL A 186 -0.22 -11.54 -8.13
CA VAL A 186 -1.65 -11.49 -8.46
C VAL A 186 -2.04 -10.38 -9.44
N ARG A 187 -1.30 -9.26 -9.47
CA ARG A 187 -1.60 -8.11 -10.35
C ARG A 187 -1.60 -8.47 -11.83
N THR A 188 -0.75 -9.41 -12.24
CA THR A 188 -0.63 -9.90 -13.62
C THR A 188 -1.32 -11.25 -13.84
N ALA A 189 -1.95 -11.80 -12.81
CA ALA A 189 -2.65 -13.07 -12.88
C ALA A 189 -3.98 -12.95 -13.63
N SER A 190 -4.47 -14.08 -14.19
CA SER A 190 -5.81 -14.16 -14.76
C SER A 190 -6.89 -13.92 -13.70
N ASP A 191 -8.08 -13.51 -14.12
CA ASP A 191 -9.21 -13.29 -13.22
C ASP A 191 -9.65 -14.57 -12.50
N GLU A 192 -9.50 -15.71 -13.15
CA GLU A 192 -9.74 -17.01 -12.55
C GLU A 192 -8.77 -17.28 -11.39
N LYS A 193 -7.47 -17.02 -11.60
CA LYS A 193 -6.46 -17.15 -10.55
C LYS A 193 -6.67 -16.16 -9.40
N LYS A 194 -7.10 -14.93 -9.70
CA LYS A 194 -7.47 -13.95 -8.68
C LYS A 194 -8.61 -14.45 -7.80
N ARG A 195 -9.67 -15.04 -8.40
CA ARG A 195 -10.79 -15.64 -7.64
C ARG A 195 -10.33 -16.82 -6.78
N GLU A 196 -9.54 -17.74 -7.36
CA GLU A 196 -8.97 -18.86 -6.61
C GLU A 196 -8.20 -18.40 -5.36
N LEU A 197 -7.41 -17.33 -5.48
CA LEU A 197 -6.65 -16.77 -4.36
C LEU A 197 -7.55 -16.14 -3.30
N VAL A 198 -8.60 -15.43 -3.72
CA VAL A 198 -9.62 -14.90 -2.81
C VAL A 198 -10.28 -16.03 -2.01
N ASP A 199 -10.71 -17.10 -2.70
CA ASP A 199 -11.35 -18.24 -2.07
C ASP A 199 -10.43 -18.96 -1.09
N LYS A 200 -9.15 -19.15 -1.46
CA LYS A 200 -8.13 -19.72 -0.56
C LYS A 200 -7.93 -18.89 0.71
N VAL A 201 -7.82 -17.57 0.57
CA VAL A 201 -7.61 -16.67 1.72
C VAL A 201 -8.85 -16.64 2.62
N LEU A 202 -10.05 -16.59 2.04
CA LEU A 202 -11.31 -16.66 2.80
C LEU A 202 -11.45 -17.99 3.54
N ALA A 203 -11.11 -19.11 2.90
CA ALA A 203 -11.13 -20.43 3.54
C ALA A 203 -10.19 -20.49 4.76
N ILE A 204 -8.98 -19.94 4.65
CA ILE A 204 -8.04 -19.86 5.79
C ILE A 204 -8.64 -19.06 6.96
N ILE A 205 -9.31 -17.95 6.65
CA ILE A 205 -9.98 -17.12 7.67
C ILE A 205 -11.17 -17.85 8.28
N ASP A 206 -11.98 -18.54 7.47
CA ASP A 206 -13.19 -19.25 7.93
C ASP A 206 -12.87 -20.46 8.80
N GLU A 207 -11.74 -21.13 8.55
CA GLU A 207 -11.29 -22.28 9.31
C GLU A 207 -10.55 -21.92 10.60
N GLY A 208 -9.70 -20.87 10.53
CA GLY A 208 -8.79 -20.47 11.63
C GLY A 208 -9.21 -19.27 12.43
N GLY A 209 -10.27 -18.59 12.01
CA GLY A 209 -10.60 -17.26 12.51
C GLY A 209 -9.74 -16.16 11.87
N ILE A 210 -10.16 -14.92 12.06
CA ILE A 210 -9.39 -13.77 11.58
C ILE A 210 -8.42 -13.28 12.65
N ASP A 211 -7.13 -13.24 12.30
CA ASP A 211 -6.04 -12.70 13.10
C ASP A 211 -5.27 -11.62 12.33
N GLN A 212 -4.29 -10.98 12.97
CA GLN A 212 -3.49 -9.92 12.36
C GLN A 212 -2.70 -10.38 11.12
N THR A 213 -2.31 -11.66 11.08
CA THR A 213 -1.49 -12.22 9.99
C THR A 213 -2.35 -12.46 8.75
N ASN A 214 -3.47 -13.19 8.90
CA ASN A 214 -4.36 -13.47 7.78
C ASN A 214 -5.13 -12.22 7.33
N TYR A 215 -5.45 -11.28 8.22
CA TYR A 215 -5.99 -9.96 7.86
C TYR A 215 -5.01 -9.16 6.99
N ARG A 216 -3.72 -9.13 7.34
CA ARG A 216 -2.71 -8.45 6.52
C ARG A 216 -2.60 -9.07 5.15
N MET A 217 -2.56 -10.40 5.07
CA MET A 217 -2.51 -11.15 3.82
C MET A 217 -3.75 -10.86 2.95
N ALA A 218 -4.94 -10.92 3.53
CA ALA A 218 -6.19 -10.60 2.84
C ALA A 218 -6.23 -9.16 2.33
N SER A 219 -5.79 -8.20 3.16
CA SER A 219 -5.73 -6.79 2.78
C SER A 219 -4.75 -6.54 1.62
N GLN A 220 -3.60 -7.22 1.61
CA GLN A 220 -2.63 -7.13 0.51
C GLN A 220 -3.21 -7.69 -0.79
N LEU A 221 -3.89 -8.84 -0.73
CA LEU A 221 -4.55 -9.44 -1.88
C LEU A 221 -5.65 -8.53 -2.43
N ALA A 222 -6.55 -8.04 -1.56
CA ALA A 222 -7.64 -7.15 -1.94
C ALA A 222 -7.13 -5.85 -2.58
N TYR A 223 -6.08 -5.24 -2.00
CA TYR A 223 -5.43 -4.06 -2.56
C TYR A 223 -4.82 -4.33 -3.94
N ALA A 224 -4.10 -5.46 -4.08
CA ALA A 224 -3.43 -5.80 -5.33
C ALA A 224 -4.41 -6.07 -6.48
N ILE A 225 -5.56 -6.71 -6.19
CA ILE A 225 -6.65 -6.93 -7.16
C ILE A 225 -7.33 -5.60 -7.51
N GLY A 226 -7.62 -4.77 -6.51
CA GLY A 226 -8.32 -3.50 -6.70
C GLY A 226 -7.51 -2.41 -7.41
N TYR A 227 -6.20 -2.58 -7.54
CA TYR A 227 -5.35 -1.68 -8.32
C TYR A 227 -5.39 -1.98 -9.84
N GLY A 228 -5.95 -3.12 -10.25
CA GLY A 228 -6.14 -3.52 -11.64
C GLY A 228 -7.57 -3.28 -12.12
N ASP A 229 -7.91 -3.93 -13.23
CA ASP A 229 -9.22 -3.77 -13.90
C ASP A 229 -10.36 -4.54 -13.19
N ASN A 230 -10.04 -5.43 -12.23
CA ASN A 230 -11.04 -6.28 -11.58
C ASN A 230 -11.52 -5.69 -10.24
N THR A 231 -12.01 -4.44 -10.29
CA THR A 231 -12.46 -3.69 -9.12
C THR A 231 -13.64 -4.33 -8.39
N GLU A 232 -14.56 -5.01 -9.12
CA GLU A 232 -15.71 -5.65 -8.51
C GLU A 232 -15.33 -6.88 -7.69
N LEU A 233 -14.37 -7.69 -8.13
CA LEU A 233 -13.85 -8.80 -7.35
C LEU A 233 -13.20 -8.29 -6.05
N ALA A 234 -12.39 -7.23 -6.15
CA ALA A 234 -11.78 -6.62 -4.97
C ALA A 234 -12.83 -6.04 -4.01
N ALA A 235 -13.87 -5.38 -4.53
CA ALA A 235 -14.95 -4.82 -3.74
C ALA A 235 -15.71 -5.91 -2.98
N SER A 236 -16.10 -7.00 -3.67
CA SER A 236 -16.78 -8.14 -3.05
C SER A 236 -15.89 -8.84 -2.01
N PHE A 237 -14.59 -8.92 -2.26
CA PHE A 237 -13.65 -9.46 -1.28
C PHE A 237 -13.53 -8.56 -0.03
N TYR A 238 -13.44 -7.23 -0.19
CA TYR A 238 -13.44 -6.30 0.93
C TYR A 238 -14.73 -6.37 1.76
N GLU A 239 -15.91 -6.55 1.15
CA GLU A 239 -17.18 -6.76 1.87
C GLU A 239 -17.15 -8.05 2.68
N SER A 240 -16.69 -9.15 2.05
CA SER A 240 -16.51 -10.43 2.73
C SER A 240 -15.56 -10.33 3.91
N LEU A 241 -14.47 -9.55 3.76
CA LEU A 241 -13.52 -9.30 4.82
C LEU A 241 -14.11 -8.43 5.93
N ALA A 242 -14.85 -7.37 5.59
CA ALA A 242 -15.53 -6.51 6.58
C ALA A 242 -16.47 -7.31 7.48
N SER A 243 -17.30 -8.20 6.90
CA SER A 243 -18.22 -9.04 7.65
C SER A 243 -17.53 -10.02 8.61
N ARG A 244 -16.30 -10.44 8.31
CA ARG A 244 -15.49 -11.29 9.18
C ARG A 244 -14.80 -10.49 10.27
N LEU A 245 -14.32 -9.30 9.93
CA LEU A 245 -13.71 -8.37 10.88
C LEU A 245 -14.70 -7.94 11.96
N GLU A 246 -15.96 -7.67 11.63
CA GLU A 246 -17.01 -7.34 12.61
C GLU A 246 -17.17 -8.41 13.70
N LYS A 247 -16.87 -9.65 13.39
CA LYS A 247 -17.00 -10.82 14.29
C LYS A 247 -15.67 -11.21 14.94
N ALA A 248 -14.59 -10.50 14.67
CA ALA A 248 -13.25 -10.81 15.21
C ALA A 248 -13.24 -10.71 16.74
N GLU A 249 -12.48 -11.57 17.42
CA GLU A 249 -12.29 -11.51 18.86
C GLU A 249 -11.43 -10.28 19.25
N ASP A 250 -10.44 -9.94 18.45
CA ASP A 250 -9.58 -8.76 18.66
C ASP A 250 -10.33 -7.47 18.29
N ALA A 251 -10.43 -6.56 19.27
CA ALA A 251 -11.07 -5.26 19.07
C ALA A 251 -10.43 -4.43 17.95
N LYS A 252 -9.10 -4.47 17.82
CA LYS A 252 -8.38 -3.74 16.75
C LYS A 252 -8.74 -4.25 15.36
N LEU A 253 -9.06 -5.53 15.23
CA LEU A 253 -9.55 -6.09 13.98
C LEU A 253 -10.99 -5.66 13.72
N ARG A 254 -11.85 -5.64 14.74
CA ARG A 254 -13.21 -5.10 14.58
C ARG A 254 -13.22 -3.64 14.14
N ASP A 255 -12.31 -2.82 14.68
CA ASP A 255 -12.16 -1.40 14.31
C ASP A 255 -11.72 -1.21 12.84
N ALA A 256 -11.19 -2.24 12.19
CA ALA A 256 -10.83 -2.22 10.78
C ALA A 256 -12.03 -2.50 9.84
N ALA A 257 -13.14 -3.08 10.35
CA ALA A 257 -14.28 -3.46 9.53
C ALA A 257 -14.92 -2.29 8.75
N PRO A 258 -15.20 -1.12 9.34
CA PRO A 258 -15.75 0.02 8.61
C PRO A 258 -14.86 0.48 7.46
N ARG A 259 -13.54 0.39 7.63
CA ARG A 259 -12.58 0.76 6.60
C ARG A 259 -12.54 -0.24 5.45
N ALA A 260 -12.65 -1.53 5.74
CA ALA A 260 -12.77 -2.56 4.71
C ALA A 260 -14.07 -2.37 3.90
N ALA A 261 -15.21 -2.15 4.57
CA ALA A 261 -16.49 -1.83 3.91
C ALA A 261 -16.38 -0.54 3.08
N GLY A 262 -15.67 0.46 3.58
CA GLY A 262 -15.39 1.71 2.86
C GLY A 262 -14.55 1.49 1.59
N ALA A 263 -13.55 0.62 1.64
CA ALA A 263 -12.73 0.28 0.47
C ALA A 263 -13.59 -0.39 -0.64
N ALA A 264 -14.51 -1.28 -0.26
CA ALA A 264 -15.47 -1.86 -1.18
C ALA A 264 -16.35 -0.79 -1.83
N ARG A 265 -16.88 0.15 -1.02
CA ARG A 265 -17.68 1.28 -1.51
C ARG A 265 -16.90 2.13 -2.49
N ARG A 266 -15.67 2.50 -2.16
CA ARG A 266 -14.80 3.32 -3.03
C ARG A 266 -14.53 2.64 -4.37
N LEU A 267 -14.25 1.34 -4.38
CA LEU A 267 -13.98 0.61 -5.62
C LEU A 267 -15.17 0.56 -6.58
N ARG A 268 -16.40 0.71 -6.08
CA ARG A 268 -17.63 0.79 -6.89
C ARG A 268 -18.04 2.21 -7.27
N LEU A 269 -17.26 3.21 -6.95
CA LEU A 269 -17.59 4.61 -7.26
C LEU A 269 -17.54 4.95 -8.75
N PRO A 270 -16.64 4.41 -9.60
CA PRO A 270 -16.60 4.79 -11.01
C PRO A 270 -17.98 4.69 -11.69
N GLY A 271 -18.46 5.80 -12.26
CA GLY A 271 -19.79 5.94 -12.83
C GLY A 271 -20.94 6.16 -11.83
N ASN A 272 -20.71 6.04 -10.53
CA ASN A 272 -21.68 6.24 -9.46
C ASN A 272 -21.49 7.58 -8.75
N PHE A 273 -22.50 8.01 -8.01
CA PHE A 273 -22.48 9.26 -7.27
C PHE A 273 -21.49 9.22 -6.11
N PHE A 274 -20.77 10.33 -5.98
CA PHE A 274 -19.88 10.60 -4.84
C PHE A 274 -20.61 11.44 -3.79
N GLU A 275 -20.50 11.05 -2.54
CA GLU A 275 -21.04 11.78 -1.40
C GLU A 275 -19.91 12.39 -0.58
N LEU A 276 -20.00 13.67 -0.28
CA LEU A 276 -18.99 14.38 0.50
C LEU A 276 -19.66 15.22 1.57
N SER A 277 -19.20 15.08 2.79
CA SER A 277 -19.65 15.85 3.95
C SER A 277 -18.50 16.10 4.92
N GLY A 278 -18.61 17.12 5.73
CA GLY A 278 -17.58 17.45 6.71
C GLY A 278 -17.68 18.89 7.19
N THR A 279 -16.65 19.31 7.88
CA THR A 279 -16.49 20.69 8.39
C THR A 279 -15.31 21.32 7.70
N THR A 280 -15.47 22.53 7.23
CA THR A 280 -14.42 23.33 6.61
C THR A 280 -13.45 23.88 7.67
N ALA A 281 -12.32 24.42 7.25
CA ALA A 281 -11.31 24.93 8.19
C ALA A 281 -11.77 26.13 9.03
N ASP A 282 -12.77 26.88 8.54
CA ASP A 282 -13.42 27.98 9.25
C ASP A 282 -14.58 27.53 10.18
N GLY A 283 -14.80 26.21 10.28
CA GLY A 283 -15.79 25.61 11.19
C GLY A 283 -17.21 25.49 10.61
N GLU A 284 -17.40 25.84 9.35
CA GLU A 284 -18.70 25.77 8.69
C GLU A 284 -19.02 24.35 8.20
N THR A 285 -20.31 24.02 8.13
CA THR A 285 -20.73 22.76 7.51
C THR A 285 -20.56 22.84 6.01
N PHE A 286 -19.83 21.87 5.45
CA PHE A 286 -19.56 21.82 4.01
C PHE A 286 -20.82 21.52 3.20
N ASP A 287 -21.11 22.34 2.20
CA ASP A 287 -22.21 22.14 1.27
C ASP A 287 -21.71 21.54 -0.05
N TRP A 288 -21.81 20.20 -0.18
CA TRP A 288 -21.47 19.51 -1.42
C TRP A 288 -22.37 19.90 -2.59
N SER A 289 -23.60 20.36 -2.32
CA SER A 289 -24.55 20.73 -3.39
C SER A 289 -24.12 21.97 -4.17
N ALA A 290 -23.31 22.85 -3.57
CA ALA A 290 -22.73 24.04 -4.21
C ALA A 290 -21.73 23.70 -5.33
N TYR A 291 -21.32 22.45 -5.43
CA TYR A 291 -20.41 21.96 -6.47
C TYR A 291 -21.13 21.27 -7.64
N ARG A 292 -22.45 21.29 -7.66
CA ARG A 292 -23.21 20.75 -8.79
C ARG A 292 -22.92 21.53 -10.06
N GLY A 293 -22.73 20.82 -11.17
CA GLY A 293 -22.33 21.40 -12.46
C GLY A 293 -20.81 21.57 -12.61
N LYS A 294 -20.03 21.39 -11.55
CA LYS A 294 -18.57 21.50 -11.60
C LYS A 294 -17.91 20.12 -11.70
N VAL A 295 -16.76 20.08 -12.36
CA VAL A 295 -15.83 18.95 -12.26
C VAL A 295 -14.98 19.16 -11.03
N VAL A 296 -14.99 18.22 -10.08
CA VAL A 296 -14.36 18.39 -8.78
C VAL A 296 -13.30 17.33 -8.52
N LEU A 297 -12.09 17.79 -8.20
CA LEU A 297 -11.05 16.94 -7.64
C LEU A 297 -11.20 16.88 -6.12
N VAL A 298 -11.47 15.69 -5.59
CA VAL A 298 -11.46 15.45 -4.14
C VAL A 298 -10.12 14.80 -3.78
N ASP A 299 -9.28 15.56 -3.07
CA ASP A 299 -7.90 15.18 -2.75
C ASP A 299 -7.72 14.91 -1.25
N TYR A 300 -7.34 13.67 -0.91
CA TYR A 300 -6.95 13.28 0.44
C TYR A 300 -5.45 13.50 0.61
N TRP A 301 -5.09 14.42 1.50
CA TRP A 301 -3.72 14.89 1.65
C TRP A 301 -3.34 15.21 3.10
N ALA A 302 -2.03 15.41 3.35
CA ALA A 302 -1.53 15.93 4.62
C ALA A 302 -0.23 16.74 4.40
N SER A 303 0.06 17.65 5.32
CA SER A 303 1.27 18.49 5.29
C SER A 303 2.57 17.69 5.36
N TRP A 304 2.57 16.56 6.08
CA TRP A 304 3.72 15.63 6.21
C TRP A 304 3.89 14.69 5.01
N CYS A 305 2.92 14.63 4.09
CA CYS A 305 2.95 13.74 2.94
C CYS A 305 3.77 14.35 1.79
N GLY A 306 5.03 13.94 1.65
CA GLY A 306 5.90 14.44 0.58
C GLY A 306 5.32 14.33 -0.83
N PRO A 307 4.82 13.15 -1.27
CA PRO A 307 4.18 13.00 -2.57
C PRO A 307 2.94 13.89 -2.76
N CYS A 308 2.12 14.12 -1.69
CA CYS A 308 0.97 15.03 -1.77
C CYS A 308 1.42 16.46 -2.05
N ARG A 309 2.46 16.91 -1.36
CA ARG A 309 3.07 18.23 -1.57
C ARG A 309 3.58 18.41 -3.00
N GLY A 310 4.07 17.34 -3.61
CA GLY A 310 4.52 17.34 -5.00
C GLY A 310 3.39 17.53 -6.03
N GLU A 311 2.13 17.21 -5.68
CA GLU A 311 0.96 17.39 -6.55
C GLU A 311 0.43 18.84 -6.52
N VAL A 312 0.66 19.60 -5.44
CA VAL A 312 0.11 20.96 -5.24
C VAL A 312 0.40 21.91 -6.43
N PRO A 313 1.62 21.99 -6.98
CA PRO A 313 1.87 22.86 -8.14
C PRO A 313 1.03 22.49 -9.35
N ASN A 314 0.87 21.18 -9.64
CA ASN A 314 0.03 20.73 -10.75
C ASN A 314 -1.45 21.01 -10.52
N MET A 315 -1.93 20.86 -9.30
CA MET A 315 -3.30 21.17 -8.92
C MET A 315 -3.61 22.67 -9.09
N LYS A 316 -2.71 23.57 -8.65
CA LYS A 316 -2.83 25.02 -8.83
C LYS A 316 -2.87 25.40 -10.31
N LYS A 317 -1.92 24.85 -11.11
CA LYS A 317 -1.89 25.07 -12.56
C LYS A 317 -3.21 24.65 -13.24
N ASN A 318 -3.76 23.49 -12.87
CA ASN A 318 -5.03 23.03 -13.43
C ASN A 318 -6.21 23.89 -12.95
N LEU A 319 -6.18 24.35 -11.69
CA LEU A 319 -7.22 25.25 -11.19
C LEU A 319 -7.20 26.61 -11.90
N GLU A 320 -6.02 27.16 -12.18
CA GLU A 320 -5.85 28.37 -13.00
C GLU A 320 -6.36 28.14 -14.42
N LYS A 321 -5.98 27.02 -15.06
CA LYS A 321 -6.34 26.72 -16.45
C LYS A 321 -7.82 26.40 -16.64
N PHE A 322 -8.45 25.67 -15.76
CA PHE A 322 -9.80 25.10 -15.94
C PHE A 322 -10.83 25.65 -14.94
N GLY A 323 -10.46 26.54 -14.02
CA GLY A 323 -11.37 27.09 -13.00
C GLY A 323 -12.59 27.77 -13.61
N ASP A 324 -12.39 28.62 -14.62
CA ASP A 324 -13.47 29.32 -15.34
C ASP A 324 -14.33 28.36 -16.17
N ALA A 325 -13.77 27.23 -16.62
CA ALA A 325 -14.49 26.15 -17.27
C ALA A 325 -15.28 25.25 -16.29
N GLY A 326 -15.24 25.55 -14.98
CA GLY A 326 -16.00 24.85 -13.96
C GLY A 326 -15.22 23.76 -13.22
N PHE A 327 -13.88 23.77 -13.23
CA PHE A 327 -13.08 22.91 -12.36
C PHE A 327 -12.99 23.47 -10.94
N ALA A 328 -13.05 22.60 -9.95
CA ALA A 328 -12.85 22.95 -8.55
C ALA A 328 -12.08 21.85 -7.82
N ILE A 329 -11.49 22.20 -6.68
CA ILE A 329 -10.77 21.26 -5.82
C ILE A 329 -11.36 21.33 -4.41
N VAL A 330 -11.52 20.18 -3.77
CA VAL A 330 -11.85 20.04 -2.34
C VAL A 330 -10.83 19.11 -1.70
N GLY A 331 -10.07 19.64 -0.74
CA GLY A 331 -9.13 18.85 0.04
C GLY A 331 -9.82 18.14 1.21
N ILE A 332 -9.39 16.94 1.54
CA ILE A 332 -9.69 16.25 2.79
C ILE A 332 -8.38 16.11 3.54
N ASN A 333 -8.24 16.90 4.60
CA ASN A 333 -6.98 16.98 5.33
C ASN A 333 -6.84 15.84 6.33
N MET A 334 -5.66 15.20 6.33
CA MET A 334 -5.31 14.05 7.17
C MET A 334 -4.25 14.40 8.23
N ASP A 335 -4.02 15.69 8.50
CA ASP A 335 -3.15 16.09 9.60
C ASP A 335 -3.76 15.76 10.96
N SER A 336 -2.92 15.60 11.95
CA SER A 336 -3.35 15.27 13.31
C SER A 336 -3.57 16.52 14.19
N THR A 337 -3.13 17.68 13.72
CA THR A 337 -3.27 18.97 14.43
C THR A 337 -3.59 20.11 13.47
N SER A 338 -4.32 21.10 13.95
CA SER A 338 -4.66 22.32 13.18
C SER A 338 -3.41 23.12 12.82
N GLU A 339 -2.43 23.20 13.72
CA GLU A 339 -1.22 24.00 13.49
C GLU A 339 -0.40 23.47 12.29
N ALA A 340 -0.33 22.15 12.13
CA ALA A 340 0.39 21.56 11.00
C ALA A 340 -0.32 21.84 9.67
N TYR A 341 -1.65 21.76 9.67
CA TYR A 341 -2.50 22.10 8.54
C TYR A 341 -2.39 23.58 8.18
N GLU A 342 -2.65 24.47 9.13
CA GLU A 342 -2.68 25.93 8.92
C GLU A 342 -1.33 26.45 8.42
N SER A 343 -0.23 26.05 9.07
CA SER A 343 1.12 26.44 8.66
C SER A 343 1.45 26.03 7.22
N TYR A 344 0.96 24.88 6.76
CA TYR A 344 1.19 24.44 5.40
C TYR A 344 0.30 25.17 4.40
N VAL A 345 -0.98 25.33 4.69
CA VAL A 345 -1.95 26.03 3.82
C VAL A 345 -1.55 27.48 3.61
N GLU A 346 -1.14 28.17 4.68
CA GLU A 346 -0.66 29.54 4.61
C GLU A 346 0.63 29.65 3.79
N LYS A 347 1.62 28.82 4.09
CA LYS A 347 2.91 28.81 3.40
C LYS A 347 2.79 28.56 1.90
N GLU A 348 1.98 27.59 1.53
CA GLU A 348 1.79 27.18 0.13
C GLU A 348 0.63 27.93 -0.55
N GLU A 349 -0.02 28.85 0.15
CA GLU A 349 -1.15 29.66 -0.38
C GLU A 349 -2.19 28.76 -1.08
N ILE A 350 -2.69 27.71 -0.38
CA ILE A 350 -3.66 26.76 -0.93
C ILE A 350 -5.01 27.45 -1.15
N PRO A 351 -5.50 27.58 -2.41
CA PRO A 351 -6.67 28.42 -2.70
C PRO A 351 -8.02 27.70 -2.61
N TRP A 352 -8.04 26.39 -2.37
CA TRP A 352 -9.26 25.57 -2.35
C TRP A 352 -9.72 25.24 -0.94
N VAL A 353 -11.02 24.91 -0.82
CA VAL A 353 -11.64 24.49 0.43
C VAL A 353 -11.06 23.17 0.91
N ASN A 354 -10.80 23.10 2.21
CA ASN A 354 -10.35 21.88 2.86
C ASN A 354 -11.33 21.46 3.96
N LEU A 355 -11.70 20.19 3.97
CA LEU A 355 -12.41 19.57 5.08
C LEU A 355 -11.38 19.06 6.09
N VAL A 356 -11.57 19.47 7.32
CA VAL A 356 -10.65 19.19 8.42
C VAL A 356 -11.37 18.47 9.56
N ASN A 357 -10.63 17.69 10.32
CA ASN A 357 -11.11 17.10 11.56
C ASN A 357 -9.93 16.83 12.50
N PHE A 358 -9.88 17.57 13.61
CA PHE A 358 -8.80 17.48 14.59
C PHE A 358 -9.25 16.86 15.92
N GLU A 359 -10.50 16.38 16.00
CA GLU A 359 -11.03 15.70 17.17
C GLU A 359 -10.24 14.39 17.44
N PRO A 360 -9.95 14.05 18.68
CA PRO A 360 -9.05 12.94 19.02
C PRO A 360 -9.37 11.60 18.34
N ASP A 361 -10.66 11.26 18.22
CA ASP A 361 -11.12 9.98 17.73
C ASP A 361 -11.42 9.97 16.23
N SER A 362 -11.29 11.10 15.55
CA SER A 362 -11.68 11.25 14.14
C SER A 362 -10.69 12.07 13.29
N LYS A 363 -9.49 12.31 13.78
CA LYS A 363 -8.41 13.00 13.06
C LYS A 363 -7.52 12.05 12.26
N GLY A 364 -6.78 12.60 11.32
CA GLY A 364 -5.82 11.83 10.53
C GLY A 364 -6.50 10.66 9.80
N TRP A 365 -5.98 9.48 9.96
CA TRP A 365 -6.55 8.27 9.34
C TRP A 365 -7.96 7.92 9.83
N GLN A 366 -8.43 8.49 10.94
CA GLN A 366 -9.80 8.31 11.42
C GLN A 366 -10.75 9.39 10.91
N HIS A 367 -10.30 10.28 10.01
CA HIS A 367 -11.18 11.24 9.36
C HIS A 367 -12.42 10.54 8.78
N PRO A 368 -13.66 11.02 9.07
CA PRO A 368 -14.88 10.31 8.70
C PRO A 368 -14.95 9.92 7.22
N MET A 369 -14.57 10.83 6.32
CA MET A 369 -14.58 10.53 4.88
C MET A 369 -13.47 9.55 4.46
N ALA A 370 -12.34 9.50 5.18
CA ALA A 370 -11.31 8.49 4.93
C ALA A 370 -11.77 7.10 5.34
N VAL A 371 -12.46 6.98 6.48
CA VAL A 371 -13.06 5.73 6.93
C VAL A 371 -14.22 5.34 6.01
N HIS A 372 -15.11 6.29 5.67
CA HIS A 372 -16.27 6.05 4.80
C HIS A 372 -15.88 5.45 3.45
N TYR A 373 -14.81 5.94 2.83
CA TYR A 373 -14.31 5.41 1.56
C TYR A 373 -13.10 4.48 1.68
N GLY A 374 -12.75 4.07 2.90
CA GLY A 374 -11.65 3.12 3.13
C GLY A 374 -10.32 3.59 2.58
N VAL A 375 -10.04 4.90 2.64
CA VAL A 375 -8.77 5.47 2.21
C VAL A 375 -7.70 5.05 3.19
N SER A 376 -6.70 4.29 2.71
CA SER A 376 -5.60 3.71 3.49
C SER A 376 -4.22 4.23 3.08
N GLY A 377 -4.17 5.15 2.12
CA GLY A 377 -2.94 5.76 1.63
C GLY A 377 -3.21 7.12 1.00
N ILE A 378 -2.24 8.02 1.11
CA ILE A 378 -2.26 9.34 0.46
C ILE A 378 -0.97 9.52 -0.37
N PRO A 379 -1.04 10.28 -1.47
CA PRO A 379 -2.19 11.00 -2.00
C PRO A 379 -3.25 10.06 -2.61
N THR A 380 -4.52 10.32 -2.35
CA THR A 380 -5.66 9.71 -3.04
C THR A 380 -6.50 10.84 -3.61
N ALA A 381 -6.66 10.86 -4.92
CA ALA A 381 -7.34 11.93 -5.64
C ALA A 381 -8.45 11.34 -6.51
N ILE A 382 -9.69 11.70 -6.22
CA ILE A 382 -10.91 11.23 -6.87
C ILE A 382 -11.48 12.37 -7.71
N LEU A 383 -11.69 12.13 -9.02
CA LEU A 383 -12.29 13.12 -9.91
C LEU A 383 -13.77 12.82 -10.12
N VAL A 384 -14.61 13.84 -9.91
CA VAL A 384 -16.07 13.78 -9.99
C VAL A 384 -16.55 14.73 -11.08
N ASN A 385 -17.48 14.30 -11.93
CA ASN A 385 -18.03 15.15 -13.00
C ASN A 385 -19.15 16.09 -12.50
N GLY A 386 -19.65 16.97 -13.37
CA GLY A 386 -20.69 17.93 -13.05
C GLY A 386 -22.03 17.32 -12.60
N GLU A 387 -22.29 16.04 -12.96
CA GLU A 387 -23.45 15.31 -12.46
C GLU A 387 -23.25 14.80 -11.01
N GLY A 388 -22.02 14.81 -10.50
CA GLY A 388 -21.66 14.26 -9.20
C GLY A 388 -21.24 12.79 -9.25
N LYS A 389 -20.95 12.23 -10.44
CA LYS A 389 -20.46 10.86 -10.63
C LYS A 389 -18.95 10.82 -10.74
N VAL A 390 -18.36 9.77 -10.18
CA VAL A 390 -16.90 9.59 -10.21
C VAL A 390 -16.42 9.20 -11.60
N ILE A 391 -15.45 9.94 -12.11
CA ILE A 391 -14.74 9.67 -13.37
C ILE A 391 -13.53 8.77 -13.10
N SER A 392 -12.77 9.07 -12.03
CA SER A 392 -11.51 8.37 -11.72
C SER A 392 -11.26 8.31 -10.21
N LEU A 393 -10.70 7.19 -9.76
CA LEU A 393 -10.21 7.00 -8.38
C LEU A 393 -8.73 7.39 -8.21
N SER A 394 -8.05 7.81 -9.30
CA SER A 394 -6.61 8.12 -9.31
C SER A 394 -6.30 9.22 -10.32
N ALA A 395 -6.85 10.42 -10.08
CA ALA A 395 -6.67 11.60 -10.93
C ALA A 395 -5.51 12.46 -10.40
N ARG A 396 -4.26 12.13 -10.79
CA ARG A 396 -3.04 12.82 -10.36
C ARG A 396 -2.08 13.08 -11.52
N GLY A 397 -1.25 14.12 -11.39
CA GLY A 397 -0.25 14.47 -12.38
C GLY A 397 -0.83 14.54 -13.79
N LYS A 398 -0.15 13.96 -14.78
CA LYS A 398 -0.60 13.93 -16.19
C LYS A 398 -1.96 13.27 -16.40
N THR A 399 -2.37 12.36 -15.52
CA THR A 399 -3.71 11.74 -15.61
C THR A 399 -4.79 12.76 -15.29
N LEU A 400 -4.59 13.64 -14.29
CA LEU A 400 -5.49 14.74 -14.00
C LEU A 400 -5.58 15.69 -15.19
N ASP A 401 -4.43 16.11 -15.74
CA ASP A 401 -4.37 17.04 -16.88
C ASP A 401 -5.19 16.49 -18.06
N LYS A 402 -4.98 15.22 -18.39
CA LYS A 402 -5.70 14.55 -19.47
C LYS A 402 -7.21 14.47 -19.23
N LEU A 403 -7.62 14.04 -18.03
CA LEU A 403 -9.04 13.88 -17.70
C LEU A 403 -9.78 15.23 -17.68
N LEU A 404 -9.13 16.30 -17.24
CA LEU A 404 -9.71 17.63 -17.29
C LEU A 404 -9.89 18.13 -18.72
N ALA A 405 -8.88 17.97 -19.58
CA ALA A 405 -8.99 18.32 -21.00
C ALA A 405 -10.08 17.50 -21.72
N GLU A 406 -10.21 16.21 -21.41
CA GLU A 406 -11.27 15.35 -21.99
C GLU A 406 -12.67 15.73 -21.49
N THR A 407 -12.79 16.22 -20.24
CA THR A 407 -14.09 16.50 -19.61
C THR A 407 -14.58 17.91 -19.84
N LEU A 408 -13.68 18.89 -19.82
CA LEU A 408 -13.98 20.33 -19.91
C LEU A 408 -13.62 20.94 -21.25
N GLY A 409 -12.87 20.25 -22.10
CA GLY A 409 -12.22 20.79 -23.29
C GLY A 409 -10.92 21.53 -22.95
N GLU A 410 -10.04 21.70 -23.92
CA GLU A 410 -8.89 22.61 -23.75
C GLU A 410 -9.44 24.05 -23.77
N PRO A 411 -9.12 24.88 -22.77
CA PRO A 411 -9.45 26.32 -22.85
C PRO A 411 -8.76 26.93 -24.08
N ASP A 412 -9.43 27.81 -24.79
CA ASP A 412 -8.84 28.57 -25.89
C ASP A 412 -7.68 29.41 -25.36
N ASP A 413 -6.45 29.11 -25.77
CA ASP A 413 -5.25 29.89 -25.40
C ASP A 413 -5.26 31.33 -26.00
N ASP A 414 -6.29 31.69 -26.76
CA ASP A 414 -6.44 32.96 -27.50
C ASP A 414 -7.37 34.00 -26.80
N ALA A 415 -7.67 33.86 -25.50
CA ALA A 415 -8.29 34.94 -24.77
C ALA A 415 -7.22 36.01 -24.46
N GLU A 416 -6.71 36.67 -25.52
CA GLU A 416 -5.95 37.93 -25.37
C GLU A 416 -6.70 38.91 -24.45
N VAL A 417 -6.01 39.34 -23.42
CA VAL A 417 -6.39 40.50 -22.60
C VAL A 417 -6.66 41.66 -23.55
N LYS A 418 -7.93 41.96 -23.84
CA LYS A 418 -8.31 43.23 -24.45
C LYS A 418 -8.08 44.28 -23.38
N ASP A 419 -6.90 44.84 -23.38
CA ASP A 419 -6.61 46.09 -22.69
C ASP A 419 -7.60 47.14 -23.24
N GLU A 420 -8.52 47.60 -22.41
CA GLU A 420 -9.28 48.79 -22.66
C GLU A 420 -8.32 49.98 -22.65
N GLU A 421 -7.69 50.29 -23.79
CA GLU A 421 -7.11 51.60 -24.04
C GLU A 421 -8.25 52.61 -24.08
N GLY A 422 -8.48 53.27 -22.94
CA GLY A 422 -9.34 54.39 -22.85
C GLY A 422 -8.87 55.53 -23.76
N GLU A 423 -9.63 55.80 -24.81
CA GLU A 423 -9.52 57.03 -25.59
C GLU A 423 -9.70 58.27 -24.67
N ALA A 424 -8.58 58.88 -24.31
CA ALA A 424 -8.59 60.27 -23.82
C ALA A 424 -8.85 61.16 -25.03
N LYS A 425 -10.04 61.67 -25.15
CA LYS A 425 -10.34 62.81 -26.03
C LYS A 425 -9.78 64.07 -25.42
N ASP A 426 -8.77 64.62 -26.05
CA ASP A 426 -8.36 66.01 -25.94
C ASP A 426 -9.51 66.92 -26.47
N ASP A 427 -10.10 67.70 -25.60
CA ASP A 427 -10.80 68.92 -25.95
C ASP A 427 -10.02 70.12 -25.37
N ALA A 428 -9.12 70.65 -26.18
CA ALA A 428 -8.51 71.92 -25.99
C ALA A 428 -8.83 72.73 -27.25
N ALA A 429 -9.69 73.71 -27.13
CA ALA A 429 -9.64 75.07 -27.78
C ALA A 429 -10.98 75.78 -27.69
N GLU A 430 -11.13 76.76 -26.88
CA GLU A 430 -11.20 78.21 -27.11
C GLU A 430 -11.54 78.91 -25.79
#